data_e4813fb27443d41f8e0ba7ef61b948cc
#
_entry.id   e4813fb27443d41f8e0ba7ef61b948cc
#
_cell.length_a   1.000
_cell.length_b   1.000
_cell.length_c   1.000
_cell.angle_alpha   90.00
_cell.angle_beta   90.00
_cell.angle_gamma   90.00
#
_symmetry.space_group_name_H-M   'P 1'
#
loop_
_entity.id
_entity.type
_entity.pdbx_description
1 polymer ?
#
loop_
_entity_poly.entity_id
_entity_poly.type
_entity_poly.pdbx_seq_one_letter_code
_entity_poly.pdbx_strand_id
1 'polypeptide(L)'
;LKTETKQNIKPERKTENKISFPGNGAGMSIQEKLAILTDSAKFDVACTSSGVDRKGNGKDMGNCVAAGICHSFAGDGRCISLLKILMTNECVFDCKYCQNRCSNDIPRATFTPEEICTLTMEFYRRNYIEGLFLSSGIIGNPTLTMELLWRTIYLLRNKYHFNGYVHVKAIPGADPELIRRTGFLADRMSVNLELPTADGLKALAPNKHRKTILTPMRQIQNGIEENRNDIVVYKNAPRFVSGGQSTQMIIGA
;
A
#
# COMPACT_ATOMS: atom_id res chain seq x y z
N LEU A 1 4.64 34.13 -45.87
CA LEU A 1 3.77 34.66 -44.81
C LEU A 1 2.57 33.73 -44.71
N LYS A 2 2.61 32.77 -43.80
CA LYS A 2 1.44 32.00 -43.34
C LYS A 2 1.41 32.11 -41.82
N THR A 3 0.39 32.81 -41.32
CA THR A 3 0.04 33.00 -39.93
C THR A 3 -0.54 31.70 -39.38
N GLU A 4 0.16 31.04 -38.47
CA GLU A 4 -0.37 29.90 -37.69
C GLU A 4 -1.21 30.42 -36.51
N THR A 5 -2.48 30.05 -36.55
CA THR A 5 -3.47 30.36 -35.51
C THR A 5 -3.23 29.44 -34.31
N LYS A 6 -2.78 29.99 -33.20
CA LYS A 6 -2.68 29.30 -31.90
C LYS A 6 -4.08 28.99 -31.40
N GLN A 7 -4.48 27.71 -31.42
CA GLN A 7 -5.67 27.23 -30.75
C GLN A 7 -5.43 27.19 -29.24
N ASN A 8 -6.17 28.01 -28.53
CA ASN A 8 -6.24 28.08 -27.07
C ASN A 8 -7.08 26.87 -26.57
N ILE A 9 -6.42 25.80 -26.15
CA ILE A 9 -7.06 24.65 -25.47
C ILE A 9 -7.32 25.07 -24.02
N LYS A 10 -8.57 25.40 -23.71
CA LYS A 10 -9.03 25.55 -22.33
C LYS A 10 -8.93 24.21 -21.61
N PRO A 11 -8.40 24.15 -20.35
CA PRO A 11 -8.39 22.92 -19.60
C PRO A 11 -9.83 22.57 -19.20
N GLU A 12 -10.32 21.42 -19.65
CA GLU A 12 -11.57 20.84 -19.20
C GLU A 12 -11.51 20.64 -17.67
N ARG A 13 -12.44 21.27 -16.97
CA ARG A 13 -12.71 20.97 -15.55
C ARG A 13 -13.23 19.54 -15.47
N LYS A 14 -12.34 18.58 -15.16
CA LYS A 14 -12.77 17.25 -14.73
C LYS A 14 -13.53 17.41 -13.42
N THR A 15 -14.82 17.12 -13.47
CA THR A 15 -15.68 16.93 -12.31
C THR A 15 -15.02 15.91 -11.39
N GLU A 16 -14.61 16.33 -10.19
CA GLU A 16 -14.20 15.42 -9.13
C GLU A 16 -15.41 14.54 -8.79
N ASN A 17 -15.42 13.33 -9.31
CA ASN A 17 -16.34 12.31 -8.83
C ASN A 17 -16.01 12.07 -7.37
N LYS A 18 -16.83 12.55 -6.45
CA LYS A 18 -16.81 12.21 -5.04
C LYS A 18 -17.09 10.71 -4.95
N ILE A 19 -16.03 9.92 -4.82
CA ILE A 19 -16.15 8.50 -4.48
C ILE A 19 -16.76 8.46 -3.08
N SER A 20 -18.02 8.06 -2.97
CA SER A 20 -18.63 7.79 -1.68
C SER A 20 -18.05 6.47 -1.17
N PHE A 21 -17.34 6.52 -0.06
CA PHE A 21 -16.82 5.33 0.59
C PHE A 21 -17.98 4.62 1.31
N PRO A 22 -18.34 3.38 0.92
CA PRO A 22 -19.17 2.55 1.75
C PRO A 22 -18.30 2.03 2.89
N GLY A 23 -18.50 2.50 4.11
CA GLY A 23 -17.74 1.97 5.22
C GLY A 23 -18.10 2.59 6.56
N ASN A 24 -18.11 1.76 7.59
CA ASN A 24 -18.47 2.04 8.98
C ASN A 24 -17.51 3.02 9.73
N GLY A 25 -16.77 3.86 9.03
CA GLY A 25 -15.84 4.83 9.62
C GLY A 25 -16.29 6.29 9.55
N ALA A 26 -17.52 6.56 9.13
CA ALA A 26 -18.08 7.92 9.11
C ALA A 26 -18.25 8.42 10.55
N GLY A 27 -17.38 9.37 10.97
CA GLY A 27 -17.38 9.93 12.32
C GLY A 27 -16.20 9.52 13.21
N MET A 28 -15.40 8.53 12.82
CA MET A 28 -14.18 8.16 13.56
C MET A 28 -13.06 9.18 13.33
N SER A 29 -12.37 9.54 14.39
CA SER A 29 -11.14 10.32 14.33
C SER A 29 -10.00 9.52 13.67
N ILE A 30 -8.98 10.21 13.15
CA ILE A 30 -7.79 9.56 12.59
C ILE A 30 -7.10 8.65 13.62
N GLN A 31 -7.10 9.03 14.90
CA GLN A 31 -6.51 8.24 15.99
C GLN A 31 -7.27 6.93 16.22
N GLU A 32 -8.60 6.94 16.24
CA GLU A 32 -9.41 5.73 16.37
C GLU A 32 -9.21 4.79 15.18
N LYS A 33 -9.22 5.31 13.96
CA LYS A 33 -8.90 4.53 12.75
C LYS A 33 -7.48 3.94 12.83
N LEU A 34 -6.50 4.73 13.29
CA LEU A 34 -5.12 4.28 13.42
C LEU A 34 -5.02 3.10 14.40
N ALA A 35 -5.68 3.16 15.55
CA ALA A 35 -5.69 2.07 16.51
C ALA A 35 -6.21 0.75 15.91
N ILE A 36 -7.33 0.82 15.18
CA ILE A 36 -7.94 -0.36 14.53
C ILE A 36 -7.03 -0.90 13.41
N LEU A 37 -6.53 -0.04 12.55
CA LEU A 37 -5.83 -0.45 11.33
C LEU A 37 -4.37 -0.84 11.57
N THR A 38 -3.70 -0.30 12.58
CA THR A 38 -2.37 -0.77 12.99
C THR A 38 -2.47 -2.11 13.71
N ASP A 39 -3.50 -2.33 14.50
CA ASP A 39 -3.75 -3.63 15.13
C ASP A 39 -4.01 -4.71 14.06
N SER A 40 -4.85 -4.41 13.09
CA SER A 40 -5.10 -5.30 11.93
C SER A 40 -3.85 -5.55 11.08
N ALA A 41 -2.92 -4.61 11.01
CA ALA A 41 -1.67 -4.73 10.24
C ALA A 41 -0.63 -5.66 10.90
N LYS A 42 -0.74 -6.01 12.19
CA LYS A 42 0.15 -6.95 12.89
C LYS A 42 0.17 -8.32 12.23
N PHE A 43 -0.96 -8.77 11.72
CA PHE A 43 -1.13 -10.09 11.10
C PHE A 43 -0.54 -10.19 9.70
N ASP A 44 -0.05 -9.10 9.14
CA ASP A 44 0.74 -9.09 7.91
C ASP A 44 2.22 -9.25 8.24
N VAL A 45 2.70 -10.47 8.26
CA VAL A 45 3.98 -10.93 8.87
C VAL A 45 5.23 -10.41 8.17
N ALA A 46 5.14 -9.49 7.22
CA ALA A 46 6.32 -8.93 6.54
C ALA A 46 7.26 -8.09 7.44
N CYS A 47 7.02 -8.06 8.77
CA CYS A 47 7.78 -7.23 9.70
C CYS A 47 7.99 -7.88 11.05
N THR A 48 9.23 -7.83 11.52
CA THR A 48 9.60 -8.05 12.92
C THR A 48 9.26 -6.80 13.74
N SER A 49 8.00 -6.66 14.18
CA SER A 49 7.70 -5.73 15.27
C SER A 49 8.18 -6.34 16.59
N SER A 50 8.66 -5.51 17.52
CA SER A 50 9.17 -6.00 18.81
C SER A 50 8.11 -6.69 19.68
N GLY A 51 6.83 -6.57 19.36
CA GLY A 51 5.72 -7.14 20.11
C GLY A 51 5.54 -6.54 21.51
N VAL A 52 6.32 -5.54 21.88
CA VAL A 52 6.27 -4.92 23.21
C VAL A 52 5.18 -3.86 23.25
N ASP A 53 4.21 -4.04 24.13
CA ASP A 53 3.18 -3.05 24.46
C ASP A 53 3.35 -2.63 25.92
N ARG A 54 3.50 -1.31 26.16
CA ARG A 54 3.62 -0.73 27.50
C ARG A 54 2.90 0.60 27.56
N LYS A 55 1.81 0.64 28.28
CA LYS A 55 1.09 1.89 28.54
C LYS A 55 1.89 2.79 29.49
N GLY A 56 1.89 4.09 29.21
CA GLY A 56 2.43 5.09 30.11
C GLY A 56 1.65 5.07 31.45
N ASN A 57 2.35 5.10 32.56
CA ASN A 57 1.79 5.07 33.93
C ASN A 57 1.64 6.47 34.52
N GLY A 58 1.89 7.52 33.76
CA GLY A 58 1.83 8.93 34.18
C GLY A 58 2.98 9.38 35.09
N LYS A 59 3.89 8.47 35.48
CA LYS A 59 5.05 8.76 36.35
C LYS A 59 6.36 8.70 35.58
N ASP A 60 6.45 7.79 34.57
CA ASP A 60 7.64 7.60 33.75
C ASP A 60 7.41 8.21 32.37
N MET A 61 8.51 8.58 31.69
CA MET A 61 8.43 9.12 30.33
C MET A 61 8.24 8.02 29.30
N GLY A 62 7.26 8.20 28.39
CA GLY A 62 7.04 7.37 27.22
C GLY A 62 6.02 6.26 27.39
N ASN A 63 5.59 5.76 26.27
CA ASN A 63 4.78 4.55 26.09
C ASN A 63 5.36 3.75 24.92
N CYS A 64 5.07 2.47 24.86
CA CYS A 64 5.44 1.62 23.76
C CYS A 64 4.20 0.93 23.21
N VAL A 65 3.98 1.04 21.90
CA VAL A 65 2.88 0.37 21.21
C VAL A 65 3.47 -0.67 20.26
N ALA A 66 2.95 -1.90 20.34
CA ALA A 66 3.46 -3.04 19.59
C ALA A 66 3.20 -2.98 18.06
N ALA A 67 2.55 -1.93 17.58
CA ALA A 67 2.10 -1.84 16.19
C ALA A 67 2.43 -0.49 15.54
N GLY A 68 2.46 -0.46 14.21
CA GLY A 68 2.49 0.75 13.40
C GLY A 68 3.83 1.09 12.77
N ILE A 69 4.96 0.77 13.36
CA ILE A 69 6.27 1.00 12.76
C ILE A 69 6.94 -0.35 12.49
N CYS A 70 7.35 -0.56 11.25
CA CYS A 70 8.13 -1.72 10.85
C CYS A 70 9.51 -1.31 10.37
N HIS A 71 10.42 -2.28 10.36
CA HIS A 71 11.78 -2.09 9.89
C HIS A 71 12.01 -2.90 8.61
N SER A 72 12.63 -2.29 7.63
CA SER A 72 13.08 -2.94 6.39
C SER A 72 14.55 -2.64 6.19
N PHE A 73 15.28 -3.57 5.59
CA PHE A 73 16.68 -3.34 5.25
C PHE A 73 16.78 -2.85 3.81
N ALA A 74 17.50 -1.76 3.62
CA ALA A 74 17.91 -1.28 2.31
C ALA A 74 19.04 -2.17 1.74
N GLY A 75 19.27 -2.09 0.43
CA GLY A 75 20.33 -2.87 -0.22
C GLY A 75 21.75 -2.56 0.26
N ASP A 76 21.94 -1.43 0.93
CA ASP A 76 23.20 -1.02 1.59
C ASP A 76 23.31 -1.46 3.06
N GLY A 77 22.37 -2.27 3.55
CA GLY A 77 22.34 -2.80 4.91
C GLY A 77 21.76 -1.87 5.97
N ARG A 78 21.36 -0.65 5.62
CA ARG A 78 20.70 0.26 6.57
C ARG A 78 19.30 -0.24 6.93
N CYS A 79 18.95 -0.10 8.21
CA CYS A 79 17.59 -0.31 8.68
C CYS A 79 16.75 0.94 8.40
N ILE A 80 15.62 0.77 7.73
CA ILE A 80 14.65 1.84 7.41
C ILE A 80 13.40 1.63 8.24
N SER A 81 12.99 2.65 8.99
CA SER A 81 11.73 2.64 9.74
C SER A 81 10.57 3.06 8.85
N LEU A 82 9.53 2.24 8.78
CA LEU A 82 8.36 2.47 7.93
C LEU A 82 7.09 2.55 8.77
N LEU A 83 6.23 3.54 8.46
CA LEU A 83 4.84 3.47 8.90
C LEU A 83 4.14 2.34 8.13
N LYS A 84 3.84 1.25 8.84
CA LYS A 84 3.09 0.14 8.27
C LYS A 84 1.61 0.30 8.61
N ILE A 85 0.79 0.46 7.58
CA ILE A 85 -0.62 0.73 7.75
C ILE A 85 -1.45 0.03 6.67
N LEU A 86 -2.66 -0.39 7.06
CA LEU A 86 -3.71 -0.75 6.12
C LEU A 86 -4.51 0.50 5.75
N MET A 87 -4.83 0.67 4.48
CA MET A 87 -5.81 1.65 4.06
C MET A 87 -7.18 1.31 4.62
N THR A 88 -7.55 0.02 4.57
CA THR A 88 -8.77 -0.50 5.16
C THR A 88 -8.59 -1.93 5.61
N ASN A 89 -9.27 -2.32 6.70
CA ASN A 89 -9.45 -3.72 7.08
C ASN A 89 -10.83 -4.27 6.65
N GLU A 90 -11.65 -3.47 5.98
CA GLU A 90 -12.80 -3.99 5.24
C GLU A 90 -12.31 -4.83 4.05
N CYS A 91 -12.87 -6.02 3.88
CA CYS A 91 -12.49 -6.89 2.79
C CYS A 91 -13.71 -7.68 2.31
N VAL A 92 -13.90 -7.72 0.99
CA VAL A 92 -14.95 -8.54 0.37
C VAL A 92 -14.53 -10.01 0.18
N PHE A 93 -13.25 -10.34 0.48
CA PHE A 93 -12.73 -11.71 0.38
C PHE A 93 -12.83 -12.43 1.72
N ASP A 94 -12.99 -13.76 1.66
CA ASP A 94 -13.10 -14.63 2.83
C ASP A 94 -11.94 -15.64 2.92
N CYS A 95 -10.71 -15.13 2.90
CA CYS A 95 -9.51 -15.95 3.07
C CYS A 95 -9.46 -16.49 4.51
N LYS A 96 -9.54 -17.81 4.70
CA LYS A 96 -9.70 -18.47 6.01
C LYS A 96 -8.57 -18.17 7.00
N TYR A 97 -7.37 -17.86 6.53
CA TYR A 97 -6.21 -17.49 7.35
C TYR A 97 -6.14 -15.99 7.68
N CYS A 98 -7.02 -15.16 7.09
CA CYS A 98 -6.94 -13.72 7.24
C CYS A 98 -7.86 -13.22 8.36
N GLN A 99 -7.30 -12.46 9.30
CA GLN A 99 -8.07 -11.80 10.36
C GLN A 99 -9.12 -10.83 9.80
N ASN A 100 -8.81 -10.18 8.67
CA ASN A 100 -9.65 -9.17 8.04
C ASN A 100 -10.66 -9.75 7.03
N ARG A 101 -10.87 -11.07 6.99
CA ARG A 101 -11.86 -11.70 6.10
C ARG A 101 -13.27 -11.18 6.38
N CYS A 102 -14.12 -11.16 5.34
CA CYS A 102 -15.46 -10.56 5.45
C CYS A 102 -16.36 -11.23 6.51
N SER A 103 -16.18 -12.53 6.78
CA SER A 103 -16.97 -13.28 7.76
C SER A 103 -16.56 -13.08 9.22
N ASN A 104 -15.44 -12.39 9.50
CA ASN A 104 -15.05 -12.07 10.87
C ASN A 104 -15.77 -10.81 11.36
N ASP A 105 -16.35 -10.91 12.55
CA ASP A 105 -16.96 -9.78 13.26
C ASP A 105 -15.86 -9.05 14.07
N ILE A 106 -15.24 -8.07 13.44
CA ILE A 106 -14.19 -7.22 14.03
C ILE A 106 -14.47 -5.74 13.74
N PRO A 107 -13.97 -4.82 14.55
CA PRO A 107 -14.03 -3.40 14.25
C PRO A 107 -13.42 -3.09 12.88
N ARG A 108 -14.15 -2.35 12.05
CA ARG A 108 -13.73 -1.98 10.70
C ARG A 108 -13.46 -0.50 10.62
N ALA A 109 -12.43 -0.13 9.88
CA ALA A 109 -12.10 1.25 9.60
C ALA A 109 -11.50 1.39 8.20
N THR A 110 -11.66 2.58 7.62
CA THR A 110 -11.11 2.93 6.31
C THR A 110 -10.54 4.34 6.37
N PHE A 111 -9.28 4.48 5.98
CA PHE A 111 -8.66 5.77 5.75
C PHE A 111 -8.96 6.29 4.35
N THR A 112 -9.13 7.59 4.24
CA THR A 112 -9.04 8.27 2.95
C THR A 112 -7.59 8.40 2.52
N PRO A 113 -7.29 8.57 1.21
CA PRO A 113 -5.94 8.88 0.74
C PRO A 113 -5.32 10.09 1.44
N GLU A 114 -6.12 11.12 1.69
CA GLU A 114 -5.69 12.35 2.35
C GLU A 114 -5.31 12.14 3.84
N GLU A 115 -6.06 11.30 4.55
CA GLU A 115 -5.76 10.93 5.95
C GLU A 115 -4.43 10.18 6.04
N ILE A 116 -4.17 9.21 5.13
CA ILE A 116 -2.88 8.50 5.08
C ILE A 116 -1.74 9.46 4.78
N CYS A 117 -1.93 10.38 3.83
CA CYS A 117 -0.94 11.39 3.52
C CYS A 117 -0.62 12.25 4.76
N THR A 118 -1.64 12.70 5.47
CA THR A 118 -1.47 13.52 6.69
C THR A 118 -0.68 12.75 7.74
N LEU A 119 -1.08 11.52 8.05
CA LEU A 119 -0.37 10.66 9.00
C LEU A 119 1.09 10.45 8.60
N THR A 120 1.34 10.08 7.34
CA THR A 120 2.70 9.83 6.84
C THR A 120 3.57 11.06 6.99
N MET A 121 3.07 12.23 6.61
CA MET A 121 3.83 13.48 6.71
C MET A 121 4.08 13.92 8.16
N GLU A 122 3.10 13.74 9.05
CA GLU A 122 3.26 14.05 10.48
C GLU A 122 4.33 13.16 11.14
N PHE A 123 4.31 11.85 10.87
CA PHE A 123 5.31 10.93 11.41
C PHE A 123 6.70 11.18 10.82
N TYR A 124 6.76 11.48 9.51
CA TYR A 124 8.02 11.78 8.83
C TYR A 124 8.66 13.07 9.34
N ARG A 125 7.91 14.16 9.49
CA ARG A 125 8.40 15.44 10.02
C ARG A 125 8.93 15.34 11.44
N ARG A 126 8.41 14.40 12.23
CA ARG A 126 8.86 14.12 13.60
C ARG A 126 10.01 13.11 13.66
N ASN A 127 10.55 12.70 12.51
CA ASN A 127 11.62 11.70 12.40
C ASN A 127 11.27 10.34 13.02
N TYR A 128 10.00 9.97 13.08
CA TYR A 128 9.58 8.65 13.57
C TYR A 128 9.71 7.57 12.50
N ILE A 129 9.61 7.96 11.23
CA ILE A 129 9.68 7.08 10.07
C ILE A 129 10.51 7.68 8.95
N GLU A 130 11.06 6.83 8.12
CA GLU A 130 11.75 7.17 6.87
C GLU A 130 10.91 6.87 5.64
N GLY A 131 9.80 6.15 5.81
CA GLY A 131 8.94 5.77 4.70
C GLY A 131 7.59 5.21 5.13
N LEU A 132 6.84 4.79 4.11
CA LEU A 132 5.49 4.22 4.21
C LEU A 132 5.48 2.80 3.65
N PHE A 133 4.88 1.86 4.38
CA PHE A 133 4.44 0.56 3.86
C PHE A 133 2.91 0.54 3.84
N LEU A 134 2.33 0.62 2.64
CA LEU A 134 0.89 0.68 2.44
C LEU A 134 0.34 -0.62 1.88
N SER A 135 -0.62 -1.19 2.59
CA SER A 135 -1.40 -2.35 2.18
C SER A 135 -2.90 -2.10 2.38
N SER A 136 -3.76 -3.04 2.00
CA SER A 136 -5.21 -2.87 2.12
C SER A 136 -5.94 -4.21 2.16
N GLY A 137 -7.09 -4.27 2.85
CA GLY A 137 -8.16 -5.17 2.50
C GLY A 137 -8.76 -4.80 1.14
N ILE A 138 -9.63 -5.63 0.59
CA ILE A 138 -10.27 -5.40 -0.71
C ILE A 138 -11.63 -4.75 -0.50
N ILE A 139 -11.73 -3.44 -0.71
CA ILE A 139 -12.99 -2.71 -0.62
C ILE A 139 -13.68 -2.69 -2.00
N GLY A 140 -14.89 -3.17 -2.07
CA GLY A 140 -15.68 -3.24 -3.31
C GLY A 140 -15.08 -4.24 -4.32
N ASN A 141 -13.97 -3.87 -4.97
CA ASN A 141 -13.26 -4.73 -5.91
C ASN A 141 -11.75 -4.43 -5.95
N PRO A 142 -10.94 -5.32 -6.55
CA PRO A 142 -9.49 -5.15 -6.63
C PRO A 142 -9.04 -3.85 -7.32
N THR A 143 -9.70 -3.46 -8.42
CA THR A 143 -9.32 -2.27 -9.20
C THR A 143 -9.58 -0.99 -8.42
N LEU A 144 -10.76 -0.84 -7.79
CA LEU A 144 -11.07 0.29 -6.92
C LEU A 144 -10.06 0.41 -5.76
N THR A 145 -9.74 -0.72 -5.12
CA THR A 145 -8.77 -0.73 -4.02
C THR A 145 -7.40 -0.28 -4.50
N MET A 146 -6.93 -0.78 -5.66
CA MET A 146 -5.64 -0.39 -6.22
C MET A 146 -5.62 1.09 -6.65
N GLU A 147 -6.74 1.62 -7.15
CA GLU A 147 -6.88 3.04 -7.50
C GLU A 147 -6.70 3.94 -6.27
N LEU A 148 -7.29 3.56 -5.13
CA LEU A 148 -7.14 4.29 -3.88
C LEU A 148 -5.69 4.27 -3.36
N LEU A 149 -5.02 3.11 -3.45
CA LEU A 149 -3.60 2.98 -3.12
C LEU A 149 -2.74 3.87 -4.03
N TRP A 150 -2.96 3.79 -5.35
CA TRP A 150 -2.27 4.64 -6.32
C TRP A 150 -2.50 6.12 -6.03
N ARG A 151 -3.75 6.55 -5.81
CA ARG A 151 -4.10 7.94 -5.48
C ARG A 151 -3.36 8.43 -4.24
N THR A 152 -3.28 7.61 -3.20
CA THR A 152 -2.54 7.94 -1.97
C THR A 152 -1.09 8.27 -2.27
N ILE A 153 -0.40 7.40 -3.02
CA ILE A 153 1.01 7.59 -3.33
C ILE A 153 1.21 8.75 -4.30
N TYR A 154 0.30 8.91 -5.26
CA TYR A 154 0.31 10.04 -6.17
C TYR A 154 0.21 11.38 -5.42
N LEU A 155 -0.67 11.49 -4.43
CA LEU A 155 -0.77 12.66 -3.56
C LEU A 155 0.50 12.86 -2.75
N LEU A 156 1.05 11.81 -2.14
CA LEU A 156 2.31 11.90 -1.37
C LEU A 156 3.44 12.44 -2.24
N ARG A 157 3.63 11.90 -3.45
CA ARG A 157 4.73 12.32 -4.33
C ARG A 157 4.53 13.70 -4.93
N ASN A 158 3.33 14.01 -5.44
CA ASN A 158 3.09 15.20 -6.25
C ASN A 158 2.55 16.40 -5.46
N LYS A 159 1.71 16.17 -4.44
CA LYS A 159 1.13 17.26 -3.63
C LYS A 159 1.96 17.55 -2.39
N TYR A 160 2.42 16.51 -1.70
CA TYR A 160 3.18 16.65 -0.45
C TYR A 160 4.69 16.61 -0.66
N HIS A 161 5.17 16.35 -1.89
CA HIS A 161 6.59 16.23 -2.25
C HIS A 161 7.37 15.29 -1.33
N PHE A 162 6.70 14.21 -0.90
CA PHE A 162 7.30 13.20 -0.05
C PHE A 162 8.35 12.40 -0.82
N ASN A 163 9.60 12.49 -0.41
CA ASN A 163 10.73 11.78 -1.03
C ASN A 163 11.22 10.59 -0.19
N GLY A 164 10.50 10.22 0.88
CA GLY A 164 10.80 9.04 1.69
C GLY A 164 10.49 7.73 0.94
N TYR A 165 10.93 6.62 1.51
CA TYR A 165 10.73 5.29 0.95
C TYR A 165 9.25 4.90 0.92
N VAL A 166 8.80 4.31 -0.17
CA VAL A 166 7.41 3.84 -0.35
C VAL A 166 7.39 2.39 -0.80
N HIS A 167 6.80 1.53 0.05
CA HIS A 167 6.49 0.15 -0.28
C HIS A 167 4.98 -0.04 -0.39
N VAL A 168 4.52 -0.58 -1.51
CA VAL A 168 3.09 -0.84 -1.76
C VAL A 168 2.84 -2.31 -1.98
N LYS A 169 1.81 -2.83 -1.32
CA LYS A 169 1.29 -4.15 -1.61
C LYS A 169 0.28 -4.04 -2.76
N ALA A 170 0.67 -4.49 -3.94
CA ALA A 170 -0.21 -4.51 -5.10
C ALA A 170 -1.35 -5.51 -4.93
N ILE A 171 -2.51 -5.16 -5.45
CA ILE A 171 -3.74 -5.94 -5.30
C ILE A 171 -3.87 -6.93 -6.46
N PRO A 172 -3.90 -8.26 -6.19
CA PRO A 172 -4.11 -9.26 -7.21
C PRO A 172 -5.47 -9.09 -7.92
N GLY A 173 -5.46 -9.12 -9.26
CA GLY A 173 -6.67 -8.94 -10.05
C GLY A 173 -7.08 -7.48 -10.31
N ALA A 174 -6.30 -6.51 -9.87
CA ALA A 174 -6.49 -5.11 -10.21
C ALA A 174 -6.09 -4.81 -11.66
N ASP A 175 -6.55 -3.66 -12.17
CA ASP A 175 -6.18 -3.16 -13.48
C ASP A 175 -4.66 -3.08 -13.64
N PRO A 176 -4.07 -3.69 -14.70
CA PRO A 176 -2.63 -3.69 -14.95
C PRO A 176 -2.03 -2.29 -15.10
N GLU A 177 -2.78 -1.34 -15.68
CA GLU A 177 -2.28 0.03 -15.84
C GLU A 177 -2.13 0.75 -14.50
N LEU A 178 -3.03 0.52 -13.53
CA LEU A 178 -2.89 1.06 -12.18
C LEU A 178 -1.66 0.48 -11.47
N ILE A 179 -1.40 -0.82 -11.64
CA ILE A 179 -0.19 -1.47 -11.10
C ILE A 179 1.06 -0.83 -11.71
N ARG A 180 1.09 -0.64 -13.04
CA ARG A 180 2.20 0.00 -13.74
C ARG A 180 2.42 1.45 -13.26
N ARG A 181 1.37 2.26 -13.19
CA ARG A 181 1.44 3.65 -12.71
C ARG A 181 1.94 3.74 -11.26
N THR A 182 1.52 2.81 -10.43
CA THR A 182 2.00 2.73 -9.04
C THR A 182 3.49 2.39 -8.98
N GLY A 183 3.98 1.53 -9.87
CA GLY A 183 5.39 1.15 -9.93
C GLY A 183 6.35 2.30 -10.20
N PHE A 184 5.93 3.35 -10.91
CA PHE A 184 6.74 4.57 -11.10
C PHE A 184 6.75 5.50 -9.87
N LEU A 185 5.88 5.28 -8.89
CA LEU A 185 5.78 6.10 -7.70
C LEU A 185 6.31 5.39 -6.44
N ALA A 186 6.38 4.06 -6.47
CA ALA A 186 6.81 3.22 -5.37
C ALA A 186 8.28 2.78 -5.54
N ASP A 187 9.01 2.73 -4.42
CA ASP A 187 10.38 2.18 -4.42
C ASP A 187 10.37 0.66 -4.42
N ARG A 188 9.40 0.04 -3.76
CA ARG A 188 9.19 -1.42 -3.74
C ARG A 188 7.72 -1.75 -3.92
N MET A 189 7.46 -2.84 -4.63
CA MET A 189 6.13 -3.45 -4.68
C MET A 189 6.17 -4.89 -4.22
N SER A 190 5.08 -5.36 -3.59
CA SER A 190 4.93 -6.77 -3.23
C SER A 190 3.57 -7.29 -3.68
N VAL A 191 3.54 -8.58 -4.03
CA VAL A 191 2.31 -9.32 -4.29
C VAL A 191 2.42 -10.62 -3.51
N ASN A 192 1.48 -10.89 -2.61
CA ASN A 192 1.51 -12.11 -1.84
C ASN A 192 1.16 -13.32 -2.71
N LEU A 193 2.04 -14.33 -2.71
CA LEU A 193 1.77 -15.61 -3.34
C LEU A 193 0.73 -16.41 -2.55
N GLU A 194 0.65 -16.16 -1.25
CA GLU A 194 -0.23 -16.74 -0.22
C GLU A 194 0.08 -18.21 0.04
N LEU A 195 -0.26 -19.09 -0.87
CA LEU A 195 -0.13 -20.54 -0.68
C LEU A 195 0.66 -21.17 -1.84
N PRO A 196 1.45 -22.23 -1.57
CA PRO A 196 2.32 -22.85 -2.57
C PRO A 196 1.55 -23.61 -3.65
N THR A 197 0.36 -24.15 -3.32
CA THR A 197 -0.43 -24.99 -4.21
C THR A 197 -1.73 -24.33 -4.66
N ALA A 198 -2.24 -24.73 -5.83
CA ALA A 198 -3.53 -24.26 -6.33
C ALA A 198 -4.69 -24.77 -5.49
N ASP A 199 -4.59 -26.01 -5.00
CA ASP A 199 -5.63 -26.64 -4.17
C ASP A 199 -5.68 -25.99 -2.78
N GLY A 200 -4.54 -25.72 -2.16
CA GLY A 200 -4.47 -24.95 -0.92
C GLY A 200 -5.09 -23.56 -1.08
N LEU A 201 -4.77 -22.88 -2.19
CA LEU A 201 -5.35 -21.57 -2.48
C LEU A 201 -6.88 -21.64 -2.64
N LYS A 202 -7.40 -22.64 -3.37
CA LYS A 202 -8.84 -22.86 -3.53
C LYS A 202 -9.52 -23.17 -2.20
N ALA A 203 -8.89 -23.95 -1.34
CA ALA A 203 -9.43 -24.34 -0.04
C ALA A 203 -9.44 -23.20 1.00
N LEU A 204 -8.38 -22.40 1.03
CA LEU A 204 -8.15 -21.40 2.08
C LEU A 204 -8.37 -19.96 1.63
N ALA A 205 -8.34 -19.66 0.34
CA ALA A 205 -8.56 -18.33 -0.23
C ALA A 205 -9.44 -18.40 -1.49
N PRO A 206 -10.73 -18.77 -1.38
CA PRO A 206 -11.60 -19.10 -2.51
C PRO A 206 -11.79 -17.97 -3.52
N ASN A 207 -11.59 -16.72 -3.09
CA ASN A 207 -11.68 -15.53 -3.95
C ASN A 207 -10.37 -15.23 -4.72
N LYS A 208 -9.30 -16.00 -4.49
CA LYS A 208 -8.00 -15.79 -5.12
C LYS A 208 -7.67 -16.95 -6.06
N HIS A 209 -7.10 -16.60 -7.20
CA HIS A 209 -6.67 -17.58 -8.19
C HIS A 209 -5.18 -17.38 -8.51
N ARG A 210 -4.46 -18.47 -8.75
CA ARG A 210 -3.04 -18.44 -9.05
C ARG A 210 -2.72 -17.51 -10.23
N LYS A 211 -3.55 -17.50 -11.28
CA LYS A 211 -3.40 -16.59 -12.41
C LYS A 211 -3.48 -15.12 -12.00
N THR A 212 -4.46 -14.73 -11.19
CA THR A 212 -4.64 -13.35 -10.75
C THR A 212 -3.50 -12.85 -9.85
N ILE A 213 -2.80 -13.76 -9.16
CA ILE A 213 -1.61 -13.45 -8.33
C ILE A 213 -0.35 -13.36 -9.20
N LEU A 214 -0.11 -14.34 -10.06
CA LEU A 214 1.12 -14.42 -10.85
C LEU A 214 1.19 -13.36 -11.97
N THR A 215 0.04 -12.94 -12.51
CA THR A 215 0.00 -11.92 -13.56
C THR A 215 0.63 -10.60 -13.12
N PRO A 216 0.20 -9.96 -12.02
CA PRO A 216 0.85 -8.73 -11.54
C PRO A 216 2.31 -8.95 -11.12
N MET A 217 2.66 -10.10 -10.58
CA MET A 217 4.06 -10.41 -10.23
C MET A 217 4.95 -10.37 -11.47
N ARG A 218 4.53 -11.03 -12.56
CA ARG A 218 5.26 -11.03 -13.84
C ARG A 218 5.31 -9.64 -14.45
N GLN A 219 4.21 -8.91 -14.40
CA GLN A 219 4.14 -7.54 -14.91
C GLN A 219 5.14 -6.62 -14.20
N ILE A 220 5.22 -6.69 -12.87
CA ILE A 220 6.18 -5.90 -12.09
C ILE A 220 7.61 -6.32 -12.43
N GLN A 221 7.88 -7.62 -12.53
CA GLN A 221 9.21 -8.13 -12.88
C GLN A 221 9.65 -7.66 -14.27
N ASN A 222 8.77 -7.80 -15.28
CA ASN A 222 9.05 -7.32 -16.64
C ASN A 222 9.31 -5.80 -16.66
N GLY A 223 8.47 -5.01 -15.95
CA GLY A 223 8.67 -3.57 -15.85
C GLY A 223 9.99 -3.17 -15.20
N ILE A 224 10.47 -3.94 -14.19
CA ILE A 224 11.80 -3.73 -13.59
C ILE A 224 12.91 -4.01 -14.62
N GLU A 225 12.79 -5.09 -15.40
CA GLU A 225 13.78 -5.46 -16.44
C GLU A 225 13.81 -4.46 -17.58
N GLU A 226 12.65 -4.05 -18.08
CA GLU A 226 12.53 -3.00 -19.10
C GLU A 226 13.14 -1.69 -18.63
N ASN A 227 12.81 -1.26 -17.40
CA ASN A 227 13.31 0.00 -16.83
C ASN A 227 14.83 -0.01 -16.61
N ARG A 228 15.44 -1.16 -16.32
CA ARG A 228 16.91 -1.28 -16.25
C ARG A 228 17.57 -0.91 -17.59
N ASN A 229 16.97 -1.35 -18.71
CA ASN A 229 17.46 -1.02 -20.04
C ASN A 229 17.22 0.48 -20.35
N ASP A 230 16.04 1.01 -20.02
CA ASP A 230 15.71 2.41 -20.24
C ASP A 230 16.67 3.37 -19.53
N ILE A 231 17.02 3.07 -18.25
CA ILE A 231 17.96 3.89 -17.48
C ILE A 231 19.37 3.91 -18.09
N VAL A 232 19.78 2.83 -18.75
CA VAL A 232 21.06 2.79 -19.47
C VAL A 232 21.03 3.67 -20.71
N VAL A 233 19.91 3.67 -21.44
CA VAL A 233 19.75 4.44 -22.69
C VAL A 233 19.40 5.91 -22.43
N TYR A 234 18.53 6.17 -21.46
CA TYR A 234 18.00 7.50 -21.18
C TYR A 234 18.38 7.95 -19.76
N LYS A 235 19.30 8.91 -19.65
CA LYS A 235 19.84 9.42 -18.39
C LYS A 235 18.78 9.87 -17.37
N ASN A 236 17.62 10.36 -17.85
CA ASN A 236 16.53 10.89 -17.02
C ASN A 236 15.28 9.99 -17.04
N ALA A 237 15.40 8.73 -17.41
CA ALA A 237 14.27 7.80 -17.37
C ALA A 237 13.72 7.70 -15.92
N PRO A 238 12.39 7.78 -15.73
CA PRO A 238 11.81 7.60 -14.41
C PRO A 238 12.09 6.17 -13.92
N ARG A 239 12.39 6.03 -12.63
CA ARG A 239 12.67 4.72 -12.04
C ARG A 239 11.37 3.96 -11.79
N PHE A 240 11.39 2.66 -12.09
CA PHE A 240 10.28 1.76 -11.83
C PHE A 240 10.67 0.75 -10.76
N VAL A 241 9.98 0.75 -9.61
CA VAL A 241 10.17 -0.21 -8.49
C VAL A 241 11.66 -0.45 -8.21
N SER A 242 12.43 0.62 -7.98
CA SER A 242 13.89 0.60 -7.88
C SER A 242 14.45 -0.29 -6.74
N GLY A 243 13.65 -0.51 -5.70
CA GLY A 243 13.95 -1.41 -4.58
C GLY A 243 13.52 -2.86 -4.83
N GLY A 244 12.99 -3.17 -6.02
CA GLY A 244 12.62 -4.52 -6.43
C GLY A 244 11.25 -4.99 -5.93
N GLN A 245 10.92 -6.23 -6.31
CA GLN A 245 9.70 -6.91 -5.92
C GLN A 245 9.96 -7.88 -4.77
N SER A 246 8.94 -8.05 -3.90
CA SER A 246 8.93 -9.08 -2.87
C SER A 246 7.59 -9.82 -2.84
N THR A 247 7.58 -10.98 -2.21
CA THR A 247 6.39 -11.80 -2.01
C THR A 247 6.36 -12.36 -0.60
N GLN A 248 5.19 -12.83 -0.19
CA GLN A 248 4.96 -13.55 1.05
C GLN A 248 4.18 -14.82 0.75
N MET A 249 4.54 -15.90 1.41
CA MET A 249 3.90 -17.21 1.27
C MET A 249 3.76 -17.86 2.64
N ILE A 250 2.62 -18.52 2.86
CA ILE A 250 2.34 -19.32 4.06
C ILE A 250 2.88 -20.73 3.79
N ILE A 251 3.73 -21.23 4.70
CA ILE A 251 4.34 -22.55 4.60
C ILE A 251 3.74 -23.44 5.70
N GLY A 252 3.41 -24.67 5.36
CA GLY A 252 2.85 -25.64 6.30
C GLY A 252 1.33 -25.57 6.46
N ALA A 253 0.63 -24.89 5.54
CA ALA A 253 -0.83 -24.89 5.47
C ALA A 253 -1.33 -25.92 4.46
#